data_ce5f5f4f910f662b6d1a1b43bb412ab2
#
_entry.id   ce5f5f4f910f662b6d1a1b43bb412ab2
#
_cell.length_a   1.000
_cell.length_b   1.000
_cell.length_c   1.000
_cell.angle_alpha   90.00
_cell.angle_beta   90.00
_cell.angle_gamma   90.00
#
_symmetry.space_group_name_H-M   'P 1'
#
loop_
_entity.id
_entity.type
_entity.pdbx_description
1 polymer ?
#
loop_
_entity_poly.entity_id
_entity_poly.type
_entity_poly.pdbx_seq_one_letter_code
_entity_poly.pdbx_strand_id
1 'polypeptide(L)'
;MGLPISIDIPGCDNSQAFDWAFARLRQIDKKFSTYKPDSEVSRYIKGEVSEDGLSPEFKNVIKACRRAEKLTDGYFSAWAAGAFDPNGYVKGWAISRAGEIIEKAGFKTYCIGAGGDILARSNTDKTWNIGIQDPHNKTEILNLLSISNGAVCTSGNYERGPHITNPMTKKPADELLSVTIAGPDIVWADILATAVYAMGENGISFMSSQPGYSYLIVDKSGSVNSTLDI
;
A
#
# COMPACT_ATOMS: atom_id res chain seq x y z
N MET A 1 1.44 6.89 -10.84
CA MET A 1 1.02 6.76 -9.42
C MET A 1 0.88 8.13 -8.75
N GLY A 2 1.45 9.22 -9.30
CA GLY A 2 1.22 10.59 -8.84
C GLY A 2 1.64 10.90 -7.40
N LEU A 3 2.56 10.10 -6.82
CA LEU A 3 3.06 10.24 -5.45
C LEU A 3 4.60 10.23 -5.45
N PRO A 4 5.23 10.91 -4.47
CA PRO A 4 6.68 10.87 -4.34
C PRO A 4 7.16 9.46 -3.99
N ILE A 5 8.27 9.05 -4.60
CA ILE A 5 8.91 7.76 -4.33
C ILE A 5 10.38 8.02 -4.01
N SER A 6 10.85 7.44 -2.92
CA SER A 6 12.25 7.44 -2.51
C SER A 6 12.79 6.01 -2.46
N ILE A 7 14.06 5.84 -2.83
CA ILE A 7 14.79 4.57 -2.72
C ILE A 7 16.12 4.88 -2.05
N ASP A 8 16.39 4.21 -0.94
CA ASP A 8 17.66 4.25 -0.22
C ASP A 8 18.32 2.86 -0.33
N ILE A 9 19.54 2.82 -0.87
CA ILE A 9 20.37 1.62 -0.97
C ILE A 9 21.74 2.00 -0.38
N PRO A 10 21.99 1.73 0.91
CA PRO A 10 23.21 2.10 1.57
C PRO A 10 24.45 1.54 0.87
N GLY A 11 25.45 2.41 0.62
CA GLY A 11 26.70 2.03 -0.05
C GLY A 11 26.57 1.72 -1.55
N CYS A 12 25.46 2.09 -2.18
CA CYS A 12 25.28 1.92 -3.62
C CYS A 12 25.84 3.13 -4.38
N ASP A 13 26.98 2.95 -5.03
CA ASP A 13 27.58 3.94 -5.95
C ASP A 13 27.10 3.78 -7.40
N ASN A 14 26.26 2.77 -7.67
CA ASN A 14 25.78 2.43 -9.01
C ASN A 14 24.34 2.95 -9.24
N SER A 15 24.19 3.92 -10.14
CA SER A 15 22.88 4.47 -10.51
C SER A 15 21.96 3.44 -11.20
N GLN A 16 22.52 2.38 -11.78
CA GLN A 16 21.76 1.43 -12.61
C GLN A 16 20.66 0.68 -11.85
N ALA A 17 20.88 0.31 -10.58
CA ALA A 17 19.88 -0.34 -9.76
C ALA A 17 18.67 0.59 -9.52
N PHE A 18 18.92 1.87 -9.26
CA PHE A 18 17.88 2.89 -9.13
C PHE A 18 17.14 3.08 -10.45
N ASP A 19 17.86 3.21 -11.56
CA ASP A 19 17.27 3.41 -12.89
C ASP A 19 16.31 2.28 -13.25
N TRP A 20 16.70 1.03 -13.01
CA TRP A 20 15.86 -0.14 -13.26
C TRP A 20 14.63 -0.19 -12.35
N ALA A 21 14.80 0.09 -11.06
CA ALA A 21 13.68 0.14 -10.12
C ALA A 21 12.67 1.23 -10.52
N PHE A 22 13.15 2.46 -10.80
CA PHE A 22 12.29 3.54 -11.27
C PHE A 22 11.68 3.28 -12.65
N ALA A 23 12.40 2.61 -13.57
CA ALA A 23 11.84 2.19 -14.86
C ALA A 23 10.67 1.23 -14.66
N ARG A 24 10.79 0.27 -13.74
CA ARG A 24 9.71 -0.65 -13.41
C ARG A 24 8.50 0.06 -12.82
N LEU A 25 8.72 0.98 -11.89
CA LEU A 25 7.64 1.81 -11.31
C LEU A 25 6.92 2.63 -12.37
N ARG A 26 7.67 3.24 -13.33
CA ARG A 26 7.07 3.96 -14.46
C ARG A 26 6.27 3.06 -15.41
N GLN A 27 6.73 1.82 -15.66
CA GLN A 27 5.98 0.84 -16.47
C GLN A 27 4.65 0.47 -15.81
N ILE A 28 4.66 0.22 -14.49
CA ILE A 28 3.46 -0.09 -13.71
C ILE A 28 2.51 1.12 -13.73
N ASP A 29 3.01 2.31 -13.49
CA ASP A 29 2.21 3.55 -13.54
C ASP A 29 1.61 3.79 -14.94
N LYS A 30 2.36 3.56 -16.02
CA LYS A 30 1.84 3.66 -17.38
C LYS A 30 0.66 2.69 -17.61
N LYS A 31 0.70 1.52 -17.03
CA LYS A 31 -0.30 0.46 -17.23
C LYS A 31 -1.53 0.62 -16.34
N PHE A 32 -1.33 0.96 -15.06
CA PHE A 32 -2.36 0.90 -14.02
C PHE A 32 -2.83 2.27 -13.49
N SER A 33 -2.31 3.38 -14.00
CA SER A 33 -2.78 4.70 -13.57
C SER A 33 -4.17 5.00 -14.13
N THR A 34 -5.15 5.17 -13.27
CA THR A 34 -6.51 5.58 -13.62
C THR A 34 -6.58 7.04 -14.11
N TYR A 35 -5.52 7.83 -13.91
CA TYR A 35 -5.40 9.23 -14.37
C TYR A 35 -4.85 9.37 -15.79
N LYS A 36 -4.33 8.27 -16.37
CA LYS A 36 -3.79 8.27 -17.74
C LYS A 36 -4.83 7.68 -18.67
N PRO A 37 -5.36 8.46 -19.64
CA PRO A 37 -6.45 8.01 -20.51
C PRO A 37 -6.09 6.80 -21.38
N ASP A 38 -4.79 6.67 -21.73
CA ASP A 38 -4.27 5.59 -22.59
C ASP A 38 -3.73 4.39 -21.78
N SER A 39 -3.85 4.40 -20.47
CA SER A 39 -3.45 3.28 -19.63
C SER A 39 -4.33 2.05 -19.91
N GLU A 40 -3.78 0.85 -19.71
CA GLU A 40 -4.55 -0.38 -19.89
C GLU A 40 -5.77 -0.43 -18.94
N VAL A 41 -5.61 0.08 -17.69
CA VAL A 41 -6.73 0.17 -16.73
C VAL A 41 -7.81 1.13 -17.21
N SER A 42 -7.47 2.31 -17.74
CA SER A 42 -8.45 3.27 -18.22
C SER A 42 -9.21 2.75 -19.45
N ARG A 43 -8.52 2.05 -20.35
CA ARG A 43 -9.15 1.40 -21.53
C ARG A 43 -10.07 0.25 -21.10
N TYR A 44 -9.69 -0.52 -20.09
CA TYR A 44 -10.54 -1.57 -19.54
C TYR A 44 -11.80 -1.00 -18.87
N ILE A 45 -11.67 0.07 -18.07
CA ILE A 45 -12.81 0.76 -17.42
C ILE A 45 -13.79 1.31 -18.47
N LYS A 46 -13.28 1.84 -19.59
CA LYS A 46 -14.11 2.37 -20.69
C LYS A 46 -14.74 1.27 -21.56
N GLY A 47 -14.40 -0.01 -21.35
CA GLY A 47 -14.87 -1.12 -22.18
C GLY A 47 -14.20 -1.20 -23.55
N GLU A 48 -13.08 -0.48 -23.77
CA GLU A 48 -12.32 -0.52 -25.04
C GLU A 48 -11.52 -1.83 -25.18
N VAL A 49 -11.24 -2.51 -24.05
CA VAL A 49 -10.56 -3.80 -23.98
C VAL A 49 -11.34 -4.74 -23.06
N SER A 50 -11.70 -5.93 -23.55
CA SER A 50 -12.32 -6.98 -22.73
C SER A 50 -11.29 -7.65 -21.83
N GLU A 51 -11.75 -8.40 -20.80
CA GLU A 51 -10.85 -9.11 -19.88
C GLU A 51 -9.94 -10.09 -20.62
N ASP A 52 -10.42 -10.73 -21.71
CA ASP A 52 -9.61 -11.63 -22.54
C ASP A 52 -8.49 -10.92 -23.28
N GLY A 53 -8.69 -9.70 -23.68
CA GLY A 53 -7.70 -8.86 -24.38
C GLY A 53 -6.64 -8.22 -23.48
N LEU A 54 -6.77 -8.33 -22.15
CA LEU A 54 -5.83 -7.75 -21.20
C LEU A 54 -4.48 -8.47 -21.20
N SER A 55 -3.42 -7.72 -20.88
CA SER A 55 -2.09 -8.28 -20.71
C SER A 55 -2.07 -9.31 -19.57
N PRO A 56 -1.17 -10.34 -19.63
CA PRO A 56 -1.07 -11.34 -18.56
C PRO A 56 -0.83 -10.72 -17.17
N GLU A 57 -0.06 -9.67 -17.10
CA GLU A 57 0.21 -8.95 -15.85
C GLU A 57 -1.05 -8.30 -15.29
N PHE A 58 -1.88 -7.69 -16.15
CA PHE A 58 -3.14 -7.09 -15.74
C PHE A 58 -4.13 -8.15 -15.22
N LYS A 59 -4.25 -9.29 -15.93
CA LYS A 59 -5.06 -10.43 -15.48
C LYS A 59 -4.64 -10.96 -14.11
N ASN A 60 -3.32 -10.96 -13.84
CA ASN A 60 -2.80 -11.35 -12.52
C ASN A 60 -3.18 -10.36 -11.43
N VAL A 61 -3.17 -9.05 -11.72
CA VAL A 61 -3.65 -8.02 -10.79
C VAL A 61 -5.14 -8.18 -10.49
N ILE A 62 -5.99 -8.43 -11.50
CA ILE A 62 -7.42 -8.72 -11.28
C ILE A 62 -7.59 -9.92 -10.35
N LYS A 63 -6.88 -11.04 -10.61
CA LYS A 63 -6.95 -12.24 -9.76
C LYS A 63 -6.51 -11.96 -8.33
N ALA A 64 -5.46 -11.16 -8.16
CA ALA A 64 -4.96 -10.77 -6.84
C ALA A 64 -5.97 -9.89 -6.09
N CYS A 65 -6.59 -8.92 -6.76
CA CYS A 65 -7.65 -8.09 -6.18
C CYS A 65 -8.86 -8.94 -5.75
N ARG A 66 -9.32 -9.88 -6.59
CA ARG A 66 -10.41 -10.80 -6.22
C ARG A 66 -10.04 -11.72 -5.04
N ARG A 67 -8.78 -12.13 -4.94
CA ARG A 67 -8.29 -12.91 -3.80
C ARG A 67 -8.27 -12.06 -2.53
N ALA A 68 -7.74 -10.83 -2.61
CA ALA A 68 -7.72 -9.90 -1.49
C ALA A 68 -9.14 -9.60 -0.98
N GLU A 69 -10.11 -9.37 -1.88
CA GLU A 69 -11.50 -9.20 -1.54
C GLU A 69 -12.06 -10.36 -0.70
N LYS A 70 -11.78 -11.61 -1.12
CA LYS A 70 -12.22 -12.80 -0.35
C LYS A 70 -11.55 -12.92 1.01
N LEU A 71 -10.25 -12.59 1.11
CA LEU A 71 -9.48 -12.73 2.35
C LEU A 71 -9.74 -11.61 3.36
N THR A 72 -10.40 -10.54 2.94
CA THR A 72 -10.81 -9.41 3.79
C THR A 72 -12.31 -9.32 3.95
N ASP A 73 -13.03 -10.43 3.77
CA ASP A 73 -14.50 -10.50 3.87
C ASP A 73 -15.21 -9.42 3.02
N GLY A 74 -14.61 -9.05 1.89
CA GLY A 74 -15.15 -8.06 0.96
C GLY A 74 -14.83 -6.60 1.32
N TYR A 75 -14.18 -6.31 2.44
CA TYR A 75 -13.86 -4.94 2.86
C TYR A 75 -12.73 -4.29 2.05
N PHE A 76 -11.82 -5.08 1.48
CA PHE A 76 -11.01 -4.62 0.37
C PHE A 76 -11.72 -4.99 -0.93
N SER A 77 -12.03 -4.02 -1.78
CA SER A 77 -12.57 -4.32 -3.11
C SER A 77 -12.09 -3.29 -4.13
N ALA A 78 -11.46 -3.78 -5.19
CA ALA A 78 -11.08 -2.94 -6.34
C ALA A 78 -12.31 -2.48 -7.16
N TRP A 79 -13.52 -2.90 -6.79
CA TRP A 79 -14.79 -2.48 -7.39
C TRP A 79 -15.69 -1.72 -6.43
N ALA A 80 -15.17 -1.29 -5.28
CA ALA A 80 -15.94 -0.62 -4.23
C ALA A 80 -16.73 0.59 -4.73
N ALA A 81 -16.12 1.39 -5.60
CA ALA A 81 -16.73 2.59 -6.19
C ALA A 81 -17.51 2.33 -7.50
N GLY A 82 -17.79 1.06 -7.86
CA GLY A 82 -18.55 0.66 -9.05
C GLY A 82 -17.70 0.44 -10.31
N ALA A 83 -16.55 1.10 -10.46
CA ALA A 83 -15.58 0.83 -11.52
C ALA A 83 -14.34 0.13 -10.95
N PHE A 84 -13.56 -0.54 -11.81
CA PHE A 84 -12.32 -1.19 -11.38
C PHE A 84 -11.26 -0.15 -11.03
N ASP A 85 -10.90 -0.06 -9.78
CA ASP A 85 -9.78 0.74 -9.27
C ASP A 85 -8.82 -0.15 -8.47
N PRO A 86 -7.68 -0.56 -9.05
CA PRO A 86 -6.73 -1.43 -8.39
C PRO A 86 -5.73 -0.68 -7.48
N ASN A 87 -5.87 0.63 -7.27
CA ASN A 87 -4.86 1.45 -6.60
C ASN A 87 -4.49 0.95 -5.20
N GLY A 88 -5.47 0.45 -4.42
CA GLY A 88 -5.22 -0.12 -3.09
C GLY A 88 -4.42 -1.44 -3.09
N TYR A 89 -4.22 -2.07 -4.25
CA TYR A 89 -3.36 -3.22 -4.44
C TYR A 89 -2.07 -2.84 -5.16
N VAL A 90 -2.20 -2.07 -6.24
CA VAL A 90 -1.08 -1.78 -7.17
C VAL A 90 0.02 -0.97 -6.51
N LYS A 91 -0.26 -0.16 -5.50
CA LYS A 91 0.73 0.64 -4.77
C LYS A 91 1.74 -0.27 -4.06
N GLY A 92 1.30 -1.11 -3.14
CA GLY A 92 2.16 -2.05 -2.42
C GLY A 92 2.83 -3.05 -3.36
N TRP A 93 2.11 -3.54 -4.37
CA TRP A 93 2.66 -4.43 -5.39
C TRP A 93 3.76 -3.77 -6.22
N ALA A 94 3.63 -2.51 -6.61
CA ALA A 94 4.67 -1.78 -7.35
C ALA A 94 5.95 -1.61 -6.52
N ILE A 95 5.81 -1.29 -5.23
CA ILE A 95 6.94 -1.21 -4.31
C ILE A 95 7.63 -2.57 -4.20
N SER A 96 6.88 -3.66 -4.03
CA SER A 96 7.42 -5.02 -4.01
C SER A 96 8.18 -5.36 -5.30
N ARG A 97 7.64 -5.01 -6.48
CA ARG A 97 8.32 -5.23 -7.77
C ARG A 97 9.61 -4.41 -7.91
N ALA A 98 9.63 -3.19 -7.40
CA ALA A 98 10.85 -2.37 -7.36
C ALA A 98 11.92 -3.01 -6.45
N GLY A 99 11.53 -3.51 -5.27
CA GLY A 99 12.41 -4.24 -4.37
C GLY A 99 13.02 -5.47 -5.01
N GLU A 100 12.24 -6.29 -5.72
CA GLU A 100 12.75 -7.46 -6.46
C GLU A 100 13.80 -7.09 -7.53
N ILE A 101 13.67 -5.93 -8.17
CA ILE A 101 14.66 -5.44 -9.13
C ILE A 101 15.97 -5.09 -8.41
N ILE A 102 15.89 -4.43 -7.27
CA ILE A 102 17.04 -4.08 -6.43
C ILE A 102 17.76 -5.35 -5.95
N GLU A 103 16.99 -6.35 -5.50
CA GLU A 103 17.54 -7.64 -5.06
C GLU A 103 18.22 -8.41 -6.20
N LYS A 104 17.64 -8.40 -7.41
CA LYS A 104 18.24 -9.00 -8.62
C LYS A 104 19.52 -8.27 -9.06
N ALA A 105 19.63 -6.97 -8.77
CA ALA A 105 20.85 -6.20 -8.97
C ALA A 105 21.95 -6.49 -7.93
N GLY A 106 21.69 -7.38 -6.95
CA GLY A 106 22.63 -7.84 -5.94
C GLY A 106 22.55 -7.12 -4.58
N PHE A 107 21.68 -6.13 -4.44
CA PHE A 107 21.53 -5.37 -3.19
C PHE A 107 20.48 -6.02 -2.28
N LYS A 108 20.87 -6.33 -1.03
CA LYS A 108 20.01 -6.97 -0.02
C LYS A 108 19.62 -6.04 1.12
N THR A 109 20.19 -4.83 1.14
CA THR A 109 19.91 -3.79 2.14
C THR A 109 19.38 -2.57 1.40
N TYR A 110 18.10 -2.25 1.59
CA TYR A 110 17.42 -1.12 0.93
C TYR A 110 16.12 -0.74 1.64
N CYS A 111 15.70 0.49 1.41
CA CYS A 111 14.40 1.00 1.84
C CYS A 111 13.73 1.71 0.67
N ILE A 112 12.45 1.43 0.44
CA ILE A 112 11.62 2.10 -0.56
C ILE A 112 10.45 2.76 0.15
N GLY A 113 10.31 4.08 -0.04
CA GLY A 113 9.17 4.87 0.41
C GLY A 113 8.32 5.32 -0.77
N ALA A 114 7.00 5.18 -0.67
CA ALA A 114 6.06 5.62 -1.71
C ALA A 114 4.73 6.08 -1.10
N GLY A 115 4.52 7.40 -1.03
CA GLY A 115 3.26 7.97 -0.57
C GLY A 115 2.85 7.53 0.84
N GLY A 116 3.82 7.43 1.75
CA GLY A 116 3.60 7.01 3.14
C GLY A 116 3.78 5.50 3.39
N ASP A 117 3.83 4.67 2.35
CA ASP A 117 4.14 3.24 2.52
C ASP A 117 5.64 2.99 2.42
N ILE A 118 6.15 2.11 3.26
CA ILE A 118 7.56 1.81 3.40
C ILE A 118 7.79 0.31 3.27
N LEU A 119 8.78 -0.07 2.46
CA LEU A 119 9.35 -1.41 2.42
C LEU A 119 10.82 -1.32 2.82
N ALA A 120 11.22 -2.01 3.88
CA ALA A 120 12.61 -2.13 4.30
C ALA A 120 13.08 -3.58 4.19
N ARG A 121 14.31 -3.77 3.74
CA ARG A 121 15.03 -5.05 3.72
C ARG A 121 16.48 -4.81 4.11
N SER A 122 16.99 -5.66 5.01
CA SER A 122 18.38 -5.62 5.44
C SER A 122 18.92 -7.02 5.70
N ASN A 123 20.10 -7.29 5.20
CA ASN A 123 20.90 -8.46 5.58
C ASN A 123 22.10 -8.07 6.45
N THR A 124 22.06 -6.87 7.04
CA THR A 124 23.05 -6.31 7.98
C THR A 124 22.33 -5.80 9.23
N ASP A 125 23.03 -5.13 10.13
CA ASP A 125 22.47 -4.46 11.31
C ASP A 125 21.77 -3.12 10.98
N LYS A 126 21.63 -2.78 9.69
CA LYS A 126 20.95 -1.54 9.27
C LYS A 126 19.46 -1.61 9.63
N THR A 127 19.00 -0.57 10.30
CA THR A 127 17.60 -0.28 10.57
C THR A 127 17.20 1.07 9.98
N TRP A 128 15.91 1.26 9.76
CA TRP A 128 15.31 2.55 9.41
C TRP A 128 14.27 2.93 10.45
N ASN A 129 14.31 4.17 10.89
CA ASN A 129 13.33 4.74 11.80
C ASN A 129 12.19 5.34 10.99
N ILE A 130 11.00 4.76 11.12
CA ILE A 130 9.79 5.13 10.39
C ILE A 130 8.85 5.84 11.35
N GLY A 131 8.63 7.15 11.11
CA GLY A 131 7.66 7.93 11.87
C GLY A 131 6.25 7.69 11.37
N ILE A 132 5.34 7.32 12.28
CA ILE A 132 3.89 7.32 12.01
C ILE A 132 3.37 8.70 12.36
N GLN A 133 2.88 9.42 11.34
CA GLN A 133 2.42 10.80 11.47
C GLN A 133 1.12 10.87 12.27
N ASP A 134 0.97 11.89 13.10
CA ASP A 134 -0.29 12.20 13.76
C ASP A 134 -1.31 12.71 12.71
N PRO A 135 -2.48 12.04 12.54
CA PRO A 135 -3.48 12.46 11.58
C PRO A 135 -4.13 13.82 11.90
N HIS A 136 -4.05 14.30 13.17
CA HIS A 136 -4.53 15.61 13.59
C HIS A 136 -3.50 16.70 13.38
N ASN A 137 -2.21 16.38 13.56
CA ASN A 137 -1.11 17.33 13.42
C ASN A 137 0.01 16.76 12.57
N LYS A 138 0.04 17.15 11.30
CA LYS A 138 1.02 16.65 10.31
C LYS A 138 2.48 16.95 10.64
N THR A 139 2.75 17.81 11.61
CA THR A 139 4.11 18.13 12.06
C THR A 139 4.58 17.26 13.24
N GLU A 140 3.68 16.45 13.80
CA GLU A 140 3.96 15.55 14.91
C GLU A 140 4.01 14.09 14.49
N ILE A 141 4.80 13.32 15.22
CA ILE A 141 4.93 11.87 15.08
C ILE A 141 4.25 11.21 16.26
N LEU A 142 3.25 10.37 15.95
CA LEU A 142 2.48 9.63 16.94
C LEU A 142 3.26 8.40 17.48
N ASN A 143 4.05 7.75 16.61
CA ASN A 143 4.87 6.61 16.97
C ASN A 143 6.11 6.53 16.06
N LEU A 144 7.20 5.96 16.59
CA LEU A 144 8.45 5.74 15.87
C LEU A 144 8.79 4.25 15.84
N LEU A 145 8.73 3.65 14.65
CA LEU A 145 9.08 2.25 14.43
C LEU A 145 10.50 2.12 13.91
N SER A 146 11.31 1.25 14.52
CA SER A 146 12.62 0.87 14.00
C SER A 146 12.50 -0.49 13.30
N ILE A 147 12.69 -0.53 11.98
CA ILE A 147 12.56 -1.74 11.18
C ILE A 147 13.81 -2.03 10.36
N SER A 148 14.19 -3.31 10.25
CA SER A 148 15.22 -3.80 9.35
C SER A 148 14.61 -4.61 8.19
N ASN A 149 13.61 -5.43 8.49
CA ASN A 149 12.92 -6.28 7.52
C ASN A 149 11.42 -6.22 7.78
N GLY A 150 10.66 -5.62 6.86
CA GLY A 150 9.24 -5.48 6.99
C GLY A 150 8.68 -4.39 6.07
N ALA A 151 7.42 -4.11 6.29
CA ALA A 151 6.70 -3.05 5.61
C ALA A 151 5.82 -2.30 6.61
N VAL A 152 5.59 -1.02 6.35
CA VAL A 152 4.64 -0.17 7.07
C VAL A 152 3.78 0.53 6.04
N CYS A 153 2.46 0.37 6.12
CA CYS A 153 1.50 0.98 5.21
C CYS A 153 0.43 1.73 5.99
N THR A 154 0.05 2.91 5.53
CA THR A 154 -0.96 3.73 6.19
C THR A 154 -2.08 4.12 5.24
N SER A 155 -3.32 3.86 5.66
CA SER A 155 -4.54 4.34 5.02
C SER A 155 -5.22 5.38 5.89
N GLY A 156 -5.74 6.45 5.26
CA GLY A 156 -6.45 7.53 5.95
C GLY A 156 -6.95 8.59 5.00
N ASN A 157 -7.93 9.36 5.43
CA ASN A 157 -8.53 10.43 4.61
C ASN A 157 -7.84 11.80 4.79
N TYR A 158 -6.92 11.94 5.77
CA TYR A 158 -6.28 13.21 6.12
C TYR A 158 -5.30 13.73 5.05
N GLU A 159 -4.79 12.85 4.18
CA GLU A 159 -3.86 13.20 3.09
C GLU A 159 -4.58 13.61 1.79
N ARG A 160 -5.62 12.86 1.39
CA ARG A 160 -6.23 12.93 0.06
C ARG A 160 -7.74 13.18 0.09
N GLY A 161 -8.31 13.44 1.28
CA GLY A 161 -9.75 13.47 1.46
C GLY A 161 -10.40 12.08 1.36
N PRO A 162 -11.76 12.01 1.38
CA PRO A 162 -12.51 10.76 1.41
C PRO A 162 -12.41 10.02 0.06
N HIS A 163 -11.41 9.16 -0.07
CA HIS A 163 -11.15 8.35 -1.28
C HIS A 163 -11.33 6.85 -1.08
N ILE A 164 -11.46 6.40 0.17
CA ILE A 164 -11.71 4.99 0.48
C ILE A 164 -13.21 4.79 0.65
N THR A 165 -13.79 3.97 -0.21
CA THR A 165 -15.21 3.61 -0.15
C THR A 165 -15.36 2.33 0.67
N ASN A 166 -16.27 2.32 1.64
CA ASN A 166 -16.69 1.09 2.31
C ASN A 166 -17.50 0.23 1.32
N PRO A 167 -17.00 -0.96 0.95
CA PRO A 167 -17.66 -1.79 -0.08
C PRO A 167 -19.03 -2.32 0.33
N MET A 168 -19.31 -2.41 1.65
CA MET A 168 -20.58 -2.90 2.17
C MET A 168 -21.66 -1.83 2.11
N THR A 169 -21.34 -0.62 2.50
CA THR A 169 -22.31 0.50 2.55
C THR A 169 -22.36 1.32 1.28
N LYS A 170 -21.35 1.18 0.39
CA LYS A 170 -21.12 2.00 -0.82
C LYS A 170 -20.96 3.50 -0.53
N LYS A 171 -20.61 3.85 0.71
CA LYS A 171 -20.35 5.21 1.15
C LYS A 171 -18.87 5.38 1.46
N PRO A 172 -18.33 6.62 1.49
CA PRO A 172 -16.99 6.87 2.00
C PRO A 172 -16.82 6.27 3.40
N ALA A 173 -15.72 5.57 3.62
CA ALA A 173 -15.32 5.12 4.95
C ALA A 173 -14.83 6.34 5.74
N ASP A 174 -15.41 6.58 6.90
CA ASP A 174 -15.15 7.79 7.68
C ASP A 174 -15.18 7.57 9.20
N GLU A 175 -15.20 6.32 9.69
CA GLU A 175 -15.22 6.02 11.13
C GLU A 175 -13.84 6.24 11.78
N LEU A 176 -12.76 6.06 11.02
CA LEU A 176 -11.38 6.19 11.48
C LEU A 176 -10.71 7.40 10.86
N LEU A 177 -9.65 7.92 11.50
CA LEU A 177 -8.76 8.93 10.92
C LEU A 177 -7.60 8.28 10.16
N SER A 178 -6.94 7.28 10.75
CA SER A 178 -5.87 6.54 10.12
C SER A 178 -5.76 5.11 10.61
N VAL A 179 -5.24 4.25 9.74
CA VAL A 179 -4.87 2.87 10.03
C VAL A 179 -3.46 2.64 9.48
N THR A 180 -2.52 2.37 10.37
CA THR A 180 -1.17 1.94 10.02
C THR A 180 -1.02 0.46 10.30
N ILE A 181 -0.53 -0.30 9.32
CA ILE A 181 -0.23 -1.73 9.43
C ILE A 181 1.26 -1.94 9.23
N ALA A 182 1.89 -2.66 10.16
CA ALA A 182 3.27 -3.13 10.04
C ALA A 182 3.30 -4.66 9.92
N GLY A 183 4.15 -5.20 9.05
CA GLY A 183 4.24 -6.64 8.84
C GLY A 183 5.27 -7.05 7.79
N PRO A 184 5.40 -8.34 7.44
CA PRO A 184 6.47 -8.84 6.60
C PRO A 184 6.31 -8.55 5.10
N ASP A 185 5.06 -8.40 4.62
CA ASP A 185 4.74 -8.24 3.20
C ASP A 185 4.01 -6.92 2.94
N ILE A 186 4.60 -6.08 2.06
CA ILE A 186 4.06 -4.75 1.76
C ILE A 186 2.73 -4.79 1.03
N VAL A 187 2.52 -5.80 0.18
CA VAL A 187 1.27 -5.91 -0.58
C VAL A 187 0.12 -6.21 0.35
N TRP A 188 0.34 -7.15 1.29
CA TRP A 188 -0.68 -7.51 2.25
C TRP A 188 -0.89 -6.42 3.30
N ALA A 189 0.17 -5.73 3.75
CA ALA A 189 0.06 -4.58 4.65
C ALA A 189 -0.78 -3.44 4.05
N ASP A 190 -0.59 -3.10 2.76
CA ASP A 190 -1.37 -2.07 2.04
C ASP A 190 -2.85 -2.48 1.89
N ILE A 191 -3.11 -3.76 1.55
CA ILE A 191 -4.46 -4.33 1.51
C ILE A 191 -5.14 -4.26 2.87
N LEU A 192 -4.45 -4.70 3.93
CA LEU A 192 -4.98 -4.70 5.30
C LEU A 192 -5.27 -3.27 5.78
N ALA A 193 -4.36 -2.31 5.53
CA ALA A 193 -4.57 -0.91 5.90
C ALA A 193 -5.86 -0.36 5.26
N THR A 194 -6.08 -0.64 3.97
CA THR A 194 -7.30 -0.24 3.25
C THR A 194 -8.55 -0.95 3.78
N ALA A 195 -8.48 -2.27 3.98
CA ALA A 195 -9.62 -3.07 4.44
C ALA A 195 -10.04 -2.70 5.86
N VAL A 196 -9.07 -2.61 6.78
CA VAL A 196 -9.31 -2.24 8.19
C VAL A 196 -9.87 -0.82 8.31
N TYR A 197 -9.36 0.11 7.48
CA TYR A 197 -9.93 1.45 7.41
C TYR A 197 -11.40 1.43 6.97
N ALA A 198 -11.75 0.60 5.99
CA ALA A 198 -13.13 0.43 5.54
C ALA A 198 -14.03 -0.32 6.55
N MET A 199 -13.46 -1.18 7.41
CA MET A 199 -14.17 -1.90 8.47
C MET A 199 -14.55 -1.00 9.66
N GLY A 200 -13.84 0.12 9.84
CA GLY A 200 -14.00 0.95 11.03
C GLY A 200 -13.54 0.20 12.29
N GLU A 201 -14.29 0.36 13.38
CA GLU A 201 -13.96 -0.28 14.67
C GLU A 201 -13.91 -1.82 14.60
N ASN A 202 -14.67 -2.44 13.69
CA ASN A 202 -14.64 -3.90 13.50
C ASN A 202 -13.28 -4.39 12.99
N GLY A 203 -12.47 -3.52 12.40
CA GLY A 203 -11.12 -3.83 11.93
C GLY A 203 -10.17 -4.30 13.03
N ILE A 204 -10.36 -3.85 14.28
CA ILE A 204 -9.57 -4.29 15.44
C ILE A 204 -9.74 -5.80 15.66
N SER A 205 -10.98 -6.27 15.65
CA SER A 205 -11.27 -7.71 15.79
C SER A 205 -10.73 -8.52 14.62
N PHE A 206 -10.86 -8.01 13.40
CA PHE A 206 -10.33 -8.65 12.20
C PHE A 206 -8.80 -8.80 12.25
N MET A 207 -8.08 -7.80 12.76
CA MET A 207 -6.62 -7.85 12.89
C MET A 207 -6.13 -8.96 13.84
N SER A 208 -6.92 -9.39 14.81
CA SER A 208 -6.58 -10.51 15.69
C SER A 208 -6.39 -11.84 14.94
N SER A 209 -6.97 -11.97 13.75
CA SER A 209 -6.82 -13.13 12.86
C SER A 209 -5.68 -13.00 11.84
N GLN A 210 -4.88 -11.92 11.90
CA GLN A 210 -3.79 -11.63 10.95
C GLN A 210 -2.40 -11.83 11.60
N PRO A 211 -1.90 -13.07 11.72
CA PRO A 211 -0.64 -13.34 12.41
C PRO A 211 0.53 -12.68 11.67
N GLY A 212 1.45 -12.10 12.44
CA GLY A 212 2.64 -11.44 11.92
C GLY A 212 2.41 -10.00 11.45
N TYR A 213 1.19 -9.46 11.61
CA TYR A 213 0.87 -8.06 11.36
C TYR A 213 0.46 -7.36 12.66
N SER A 214 1.04 -6.19 12.86
CA SER A 214 0.69 -5.26 13.94
C SER A 214 0.03 -4.03 13.37
N TYR A 215 -0.72 -3.31 14.19
CA TYR A 215 -1.47 -2.15 13.74
C TYR A 215 -1.40 -0.98 14.74
N LEU A 216 -1.65 0.22 14.22
CA LEU A 216 -1.98 1.42 14.98
C LEU A 216 -3.19 2.08 14.30
N ILE A 217 -4.30 2.16 15.02
CA ILE A 217 -5.57 2.70 14.56
C ILE A 217 -5.87 3.96 15.36
N VAL A 218 -6.21 5.04 14.68
CA VAL A 218 -6.66 6.30 15.28
C VAL A 218 -8.10 6.53 14.87
N ASP A 219 -9.00 6.65 15.84
CA ASP A 219 -10.39 6.97 15.60
C ASP A 219 -10.65 8.49 15.48
N LYS A 220 -11.88 8.87 15.17
CA LYS A 220 -12.28 10.28 15.04
C LYS A 220 -12.16 11.10 16.34
N SER A 221 -12.18 10.46 17.50
CA SER A 221 -11.98 11.12 18.79
C SER A 221 -10.50 11.38 19.10
N GLY A 222 -9.58 10.81 18.30
CA GLY A 222 -8.15 10.80 18.54
C GLY A 222 -7.70 9.68 19.46
N SER A 223 -8.59 8.74 19.80
CA SER A 223 -8.21 7.56 20.59
C SER A 223 -7.36 6.61 19.76
N VAL A 224 -6.30 6.10 20.37
CA VAL A 224 -5.33 5.22 19.71
C VAL A 224 -5.49 3.80 20.22
N ASN A 225 -5.68 2.86 19.31
CA ASN A 225 -5.61 1.42 19.58
C ASN A 225 -4.43 0.83 18.80
N SER A 226 -3.49 0.18 19.48
CA SER A 226 -2.23 -0.27 18.86
C SER A 226 -1.76 -1.60 19.43
N THR A 227 -1.17 -2.42 18.55
CA THR A 227 -0.34 -3.58 18.89
C THR A 227 1.12 -3.36 18.47
N LEU A 228 1.46 -2.17 17.95
CA LEU A 228 2.84 -1.77 17.74
C LEU A 228 3.48 -1.44 19.10
N ASP A 229 4.74 -1.82 19.30
CA ASP A 229 5.49 -1.40 20.48
C ASP A 229 5.60 0.13 20.48
N ILE A 230 5.13 0.74 21.57
CA ILE A 230 5.11 2.19 21.79
C ILE A 230 6.33 2.57 22.62
#